data_36be5dbfe724bdb0568e7d66d9a0fff5
#
_entry.id   36be5dbfe724bdb0568e7d66d9a0fff5
#
_cell.length_a   1.000
_cell.length_b   1.000
_cell.length_c   1.000
_cell.angle_alpha   90.00
_cell.angle_beta   90.00
_cell.angle_gamma   90.00
#
_symmetry.space_group_name_H-M   'P 1'
#
loop_
_entity.id
_entity.type
_entity.pdbx_description
1 polymer ?
#
loop_
_entity_poly.entity_id
_entity_poly.type
_entity_poly.pdbx_seq_one_letter_code
_entity_poly.pdbx_strand_id
1 'polypeptide(L)'
;MLWNYDNAPGERATAPQTWPTDTVLVRAGGQPTLILLAHPQCSCTRASLAELAEALARSTIRPKTYVLFLKPEGFSDEWAVSDLWRIAAAIPGVTVVRDDAGTEARRFGVSTSGQTLLYDNAGTLLFAGGITGARAHQGDNDGRRSIVALLNQKAPVRAQTNVFGCSLFSAGL
;
A
#
# COMPACT_ATOMS: atom_id res chain seq x y z
N MET A 1 -28.21 -2.48 1.76
CA MET A 1 -27.32 -1.32 1.99
C MET A 1 -25.86 -1.71 2.25
N LEU A 2 -25.55 -2.78 2.96
CA LEU A 2 -24.15 -3.23 3.22
C LEU A 2 -23.38 -3.61 1.95
N TRP A 3 -24.02 -4.27 0.99
CA TRP A 3 -23.39 -4.69 -0.28
C TRP A 3 -22.75 -3.55 -1.07
N ASN A 4 -23.38 -2.37 -1.10
CA ASN A 4 -22.83 -1.20 -1.80
C ASN A 4 -21.60 -0.60 -1.10
N TYR A 5 -21.52 -0.68 0.22
CA TYR A 5 -20.38 -0.17 0.98
C TYR A 5 -19.14 -1.05 0.79
N ASP A 6 -19.31 -2.37 0.83
CA ASP A 6 -18.19 -3.33 0.73
C ASP A 6 -17.52 -3.29 -0.65
N ASN A 7 -18.28 -2.94 -1.68
CA ASN A 7 -17.81 -2.88 -3.07
C ASN A 7 -17.55 -1.45 -3.57
N ALA A 8 -17.75 -0.42 -2.75
CA ALA A 8 -17.45 0.95 -3.14
C ALA A 8 -15.94 1.20 -3.03
N PRO A 9 -15.25 1.48 -4.17
CA PRO A 9 -13.84 1.82 -4.13
C PRO A 9 -13.63 3.18 -3.45
N GLY A 10 -12.47 3.33 -2.82
CA GLY A 10 -11.98 4.62 -2.37
C GLY A 10 -11.47 5.47 -3.53
N GLU A 11 -11.05 6.69 -3.21
CA GLU A 11 -10.44 7.59 -4.17
C GLU A 11 -9.14 6.97 -4.73
N ARG A 12 -8.99 7.05 -6.05
CA ARG A 12 -7.79 6.56 -6.73
C ARG A 12 -6.61 7.49 -6.48
N ALA A 13 -5.44 6.91 -6.32
CA ALA A 13 -4.20 7.67 -6.24
C ALA A 13 -3.92 8.41 -7.55
N THR A 14 -3.37 9.61 -7.40
CA THR A 14 -2.71 10.35 -8.49
C THR A 14 -1.21 10.18 -8.30
N ALA A 15 -0.75 8.93 -8.34
CA ALA A 15 0.64 8.58 -8.06
C ALA A 15 1.59 9.18 -9.11
N PRO A 16 2.72 9.78 -8.68
CA PRO A 16 3.71 10.32 -9.61
C PRO A 16 4.32 9.19 -10.46
N GLN A 17 4.50 9.46 -11.75
CA GLN A 17 5.07 8.49 -12.69
C GLN A 17 6.55 8.20 -12.42
N THR A 18 7.24 9.14 -11.75
CA THR A 18 8.61 8.99 -11.29
C THR A 18 8.68 9.14 -9.78
N TRP A 19 9.62 8.44 -9.19
CA TRP A 19 9.86 8.51 -7.74
C TRP A 19 10.04 9.95 -7.26
N PRO A 20 9.29 10.42 -6.26
CA PRO A 20 9.43 11.77 -5.72
C PRO A 20 10.83 12.01 -5.15
N THR A 21 11.42 13.15 -5.45
CA THR A 21 12.77 13.51 -4.98
C THR A 21 12.81 14.01 -3.54
N ASP A 22 11.67 14.44 -3.02
CA ASP A 22 11.49 15.03 -1.68
C ASP A 22 10.98 14.02 -0.63
N THR A 23 10.80 12.75 -1.02
CA THR A 23 10.42 11.67 -0.07
C THR A 23 11.57 11.30 0.86
N VAL A 24 11.24 10.94 2.11
CA VAL A 24 12.21 10.39 3.07
C VAL A 24 12.49 8.90 2.82
N LEU A 25 11.69 8.25 1.97
CA LEU A 25 11.89 6.85 1.62
C LEU A 25 13.06 6.68 0.67
N VAL A 26 13.88 5.68 0.93
CA VAL A 26 15.08 5.40 0.14
C VAL A 26 14.84 4.18 -0.74
N ARG A 27 14.99 4.35 -2.06
CA ARG A 27 15.02 3.22 -2.99
C ARG A 27 16.31 2.42 -2.79
N ALA A 28 16.23 1.12 -2.90
CA ALA A 28 17.43 0.30 -2.97
C ALA A 28 17.95 0.25 -4.42
N GLY A 29 19.26 0.40 -4.60
CA GLY A 29 19.88 0.26 -5.91
C GLY A 29 19.69 -1.16 -6.45
N GLY A 30 19.27 -1.27 -7.72
CA GLY A 30 19.19 -2.55 -8.41
C GLY A 30 17.94 -3.40 -8.12
N GLN A 31 16.98 -2.92 -7.34
CA GLN A 31 15.73 -3.63 -7.08
C GLN A 31 14.51 -2.69 -7.07
N PRO A 32 13.30 -3.21 -7.39
CA PRO A 32 12.07 -2.44 -7.31
C PRO A 32 11.76 -1.97 -5.87
N THR A 33 10.94 -0.94 -5.76
CA THR A 33 10.43 -0.47 -4.46
C THR A 33 8.91 -0.57 -4.43
N LEU A 34 8.39 -1.27 -3.43
CA LEU A 34 6.96 -1.48 -3.18
C LEU A 34 6.54 -0.68 -1.95
N ILE A 35 5.45 0.08 -2.06
CA ILE A 35 4.91 0.89 -0.97
C ILE A 35 3.44 0.53 -0.78
N LEU A 36 3.04 0.33 0.48
CA LEU A 36 1.64 0.21 0.87
C LEU A 36 1.31 1.28 1.91
N LEU A 37 0.28 2.10 1.63
CA LEU A 37 -0.20 3.15 2.53
C LEU A 37 -1.34 2.59 3.38
N ALA A 38 -1.26 2.76 4.69
CA ALA A 38 -2.12 2.07 5.64
C ALA A 38 -2.70 3.00 6.70
N HIS A 39 -3.97 2.80 7.02
CA HIS A 39 -4.60 3.38 8.20
C HIS A 39 -4.50 2.37 9.36
N PRO A 40 -3.95 2.74 10.53
CA PRO A 40 -3.62 1.78 11.59
C PRO A 40 -4.84 1.17 12.29
N GLN A 41 -6.04 1.73 12.08
CA GLN A 41 -7.29 1.26 12.68
C GLN A 41 -8.32 0.81 11.64
N CYS A 42 -7.91 0.56 10.40
CA CYS A 42 -8.80 0.13 9.33
C CYS A 42 -8.78 -1.40 9.16
N SER A 43 -9.94 -2.04 9.24
CA SER A 43 -10.07 -3.49 9.01
C SER A 43 -9.58 -3.91 7.61
N CYS A 44 -9.73 -3.04 6.59
CA CYS A 44 -9.24 -3.28 5.24
C CYS A 44 -7.72 -3.39 5.19
N THR A 45 -7.00 -2.69 6.09
CA THR A 45 -5.53 -2.78 6.18
C THR A 45 -5.08 -4.21 6.50
N ARG A 46 -5.80 -4.94 7.36
CA ARG A 46 -5.48 -6.35 7.68
C ARG A 46 -5.51 -7.23 6.44
N ALA A 47 -6.54 -7.09 5.60
CA ALA A 47 -6.64 -7.83 4.35
C ALA A 47 -5.51 -7.45 3.39
N SER A 48 -5.21 -6.15 3.24
CA SER A 48 -4.11 -5.68 2.40
C SER A 48 -2.75 -6.20 2.85
N LEU A 49 -2.49 -6.29 4.16
CA LEU A 49 -1.24 -6.86 4.70
C LEU A 49 -1.13 -8.36 4.43
N ALA A 50 -2.22 -9.12 4.53
CA ALA A 50 -2.24 -10.53 4.18
C ALA A 50 -1.94 -10.75 2.69
N GLU A 51 -2.56 -9.97 1.80
CA GLU A 51 -2.31 -10.03 0.37
C GLU A 51 -0.88 -9.58 0.01
N LEU A 52 -0.32 -8.59 0.73
CA LEU A 52 1.08 -8.17 0.59
C LEU A 52 2.03 -9.32 0.95
N ALA A 53 1.82 -9.97 2.08
CA ALA A 53 2.64 -11.11 2.51
C ALA A 53 2.63 -12.25 1.49
N GLU A 54 1.44 -12.56 0.97
CA GLU A 54 1.24 -13.57 -0.07
C GLU A 54 1.93 -13.19 -1.40
N ALA A 55 1.81 -11.91 -1.81
CA ALA A 55 2.49 -11.42 -3.02
C ALA A 55 4.00 -11.53 -2.90
N LEU A 56 4.57 -11.11 -1.77
CA LEU A 56 6.01 -11.20 -1.53
C LEU A 56 6.49 -12.66 -1.48
N ALA A 57 5.71 -13.56 -0.88
CA ALA A 57 6.06 -14.99 -0.82
C ALA A 57 6.09 -15.67 -2.19
N ARG A 58 5.26 -15.22 -3.14
CA ARG A 58 5.16 -15.75 -4.50
C ARG A 58 6.09 -15.07 -5.52
N SER A 59 6.83 -14.07 -5.10
CA SER A 59 7.69 -13.29 -5.99
C SER A 59 9.14 -13.75 -5.93
N THR A 60 9.78 -13.86 -7.10
CA THR A 60 11.19 -14.22 -7.22
C THR A 60 12.11 -13.04 -6.93
N ILE A 61 11.73 -11.83 -7.39
CA ILE A 61 12.44 -10.60 -7.07
C ILE A 61 11.90 -10.06 -5.75
N ARG A 62 12.80 -9.78 -4.81
CA ARG A 62 12.46 -9.17 -3.53
C ARG A 62 12.55 -7.66 -3.66
N PRO A 63 11.42 -6.93 -3.66
CA PRO A 63 11.47 -5.48 -3.67
C PRO A 63 11.90 -4.92 -2.31
N LYS A 64 12.45 -3.72 -2.29
CA LYS A 64 12.47 -2.92 -1.06
C LYS A 64 11.01 -2.56 -0.72
N THR A 65 10.52 -3.04 0.40
CA THR A 65 9.10 -2.91 0.74
C THR A 65 8.89 -2.03 1.96
N TYR A 66 8.01 -1.05 1.82
CA TYR A 66 7.58 -0.16 2.89
C TYR A 66 6.08 -0.31 3.14
N VAL A 67 5.70 -0.34 4.41
CA VAL A 67 4.32 -0.12 4.84
C VAL A 67 4.29 1.15 5.67
N LEU A 68 3.56 2.16 5.20
CA LEU A 68 3.47 3.46 5.83
C LEU A 68 2.16 3.56 6.61
N PHE A 69 2.25 3.70 7.91
CA PHE A 69 1.08 3.91 8.76
C PHE A 69 0.87 5.39 9.05
N LEU A 70 -0.30 5.88 8.66
CA LEU A 70 -0.72 7.24 8.97
C LEU A 70 -0.69 7.47 10.50
N LYS A 71 -0.12 8.59 10.90
CA LYS A 71 -0.31 9.18 12.23
C LYS A 71 -0.86 10.59 12.03
N PRO A 72 -2.12 10.85 12.35
CA PRO A 72 -2.70 12.19 12.23
C PRO A 72 -1.99 13.19 13.14
N GLU A 73 -2.04 14.46 12.76
CA GLU A 73 -1.53 15.53 13.60
C GLU A 73 -2.28 15.59 14.94
N GLY A 74 -1.55 15.84 16.02
CA GLY A 74 -2.11 15.91 17.38
C GLY A 74 -2.34 14.57 18.08
N PHE A 75 -2.14 13.43 17.41
CA PHE A 75 -2.23 12.11 18.03
C PHE A 75 -0.87 11.64 18.56
N SER A 76 -0.90 10.78 19.59
CA SER A 76 0.32 10.18 20.15
C SER A 76 0.95 9.17 19.20
N ASP A 77 2.21 8.84 19.43
CA ASP A 77 2.94 7.86 18.62
C ASP A 77 2.31 6.45 18.69
N GLU A 78 1.76 6.10 19.87
CA GLU A 78 1.08 4.82 20.10
C GLU A 78 -0.14 4.63 19.20
N TRP A 79 -0.76 5.73 18.74
CA TRP A 79 -1.91 5.65 17.85
C TRP A 79 -1.61 4.93 16.54
N ALA A 80 -0.42 5.12 15.98
CA ALA A 80 0.02 4.45 14.76
C ALA A 80 0.52 3.02 15.04
N VAL A 81 1.01 2.73 16.25
CA VAL A 81 1.57 1.43 16.64
C VAL A 81 0.47 0.48 17.11
N SER A 82 -0.37 0.08 16.18
CA SER A 82 -1.49 -0.85 16.39
C SER A 82 -1.06 -2.33 16.21
N ASP A 83 -2.00 -3.25 16.37
CA ASP A 83 -1.79 -4.66 15.99
C ASP A 83 -1.41 -4.81 14.52
N LEU A 84 -1.97 -3.95 13.63
CA LEU A 84 -1.66 -3.95 12.20
C LEU A 84 -0.20 -3.57 11.95
N TRP A 85 0.36 -2.65 12.74
CA TRP A 85 1.79 -2.34 12.71
C TRP A 85 2.64 -3.58 13.00
N ARG A 86 2.30 -4.33 14.06
CA ARG A 86 3.03 -5.55 14.43
C ARG A 86 2.90 -6.63 13.36
N ILE A 87 1.72 -6.78 12.77
CA ILE A 87 1.49 -7.70 11.64
C ILE A 87 2.38 -7.32 10.46
N ALA A 88 2.42 -6.04 10.08
CA ALA A 88 3.26 -5.56 9.00
C ALA A 88 4.75 -5.78 9.27
N ALA A 89 5.20 -5.48 10.49
CA ALA A 89 6.59 -5.66 10.90
C ALA A 89 7.03 -7.13 10.92
N ALA A 90 6.10 -8.07 11.07
CA ALA A 90 6.38 -9.50 11.03
C ALA A 90 6.49 -10.06 9.60
N ILE A 91 6.11 -9.32 8.56
CA ILE A 91 6.24 -9.76 7.16
C ILE A 91 7.72 -9.68 6.77
N PRO A 92 8.35 -10.78 6.31
CA PRO A 92 9.75 -10.77 5.93
C PRO A 92 10.07 -9.74 4.83
N GLY A 93 11.07 -8.90 5.07
CA GLY A 93 11.54 -7.88 4.12
C GLY A 93 10.74 -6.58 4.12
N VAL A 94 9.74 -6.44 4.99
CA VAL A 94 8.96 -5.20 5.15
C VAL A 94 9.63 -4.27 6.17
N THR A 95 9.76 -3.01 5.78
CA THR A 95 10.11 -1.89 6.67
C THR A 95 8.85 -1.10 6.97
N VAL A 96 8.47 -1.02 8.24
CA VAL A 96 7.31 -0.23 8.67
C VAL A 96 7.76 1.19 8.99
N VAL A 97 7.02 2.17 8.48
CA VAL A 97 7.32 3.59 8.63
C VAL A 97 6.07 4.30 9.14
N ARG A 98 6.27 5.23 10.08
CA ARG A 98 5.21 6.15 10.51
C ARG A 98 5.16 7.32 9.55
N ASP A 99 3.99 7.59 9.01
CA ASP A 99 3.74 8.73 8.13
C ASP A 99 3.08 9.85 8.93
N ASP A 100 3.90 10.72 9.49
CA ASP A 100 3.44 11.86 10.31
C ASP A 100 2.63 12.83 9.46
N ALA A 101 1.41 13.09 9.91
CA ALA A 101 0.40 13.93 9.25
C ALA A 101 0.09 13.49 7.80
N GLY A 102 0.43 12.27 7.38
CA GLY A 102 0.22 11.80 6.02
C GLY A 102 1.08 12.52 4.98
N THR A 103 2.27 12.95 5.37
CA THR A 103 3.19 13.71 4.50
C THR A 103 3.61 12.88 3.30
N GLU A 104 4.02 11.64 3.51
CA GLU A 104 4.41 10.73 2.42
C GLU A 104 3.20 10.33 1.57
N ALA A 105 2.04 10.06 2.20
CA ALA A 105 0.82 9.76 1.46
C ALA A 105 0.48 10.87 0.45
N ARG A 106 0.60 12.15 0.85
CA ARG A 106 0.39 13.29 -0.07
C ARG A 106 1.44 13.36 -1.16
N ARG A 107 2.73 13.11 -0.85
CA ARG A 107 3.81 13.10 -1.85
C ARG A 107 3.58 12.06 -2.93
N PHE A 108 3.08 10.89 -2.53
CA PHE A 108 2.74 9.82 -3.45
C PHE A 108 1.32 9.94 -4.02
N GLY A 109 0.59 11.02 -3.76
CA GLY A 109 -0.75 11.29 -4.29
C GLY A 109 -1.80 10.26 -3.84
N VAL A 110 -1.66 9.74 -2.61
CA VAL A 110 -2.51 8.68 -2.06
C VAL A 110 -3.43 9.24 -0.98
N SER A 111 -4.72 8.95 -1.07
CA SER A 111 -5.74 9.37 -0.10
C SER A 111 -6.52 8.20 0.52
N THR A 112 -6.29 6.96 0.04
CA THR A 112 -7.02 5.78 0.50
C THR A 112 -6.06 4.71 1.05
N SER A 113 -6.37 4.20 2.24
CA SER A 113 -5.66 3.08 2.87
C SER A 113 -5.75 1.81 2.01
N GLY A 114 -4.65 1.04 1.94
CA GLY A 114 -4.55 -0.14 1.07
C GLY A 114 -4.04 0.18 -0.33
N GLN A 115 -3.84 1.45 -0.66
CA GLN A 115 -3.19 1.84 -1.90
C GLN A 115 -1.77 1.29 -1.91
N THR A 116 -1.45 0.57 -2.98
CA THR A 116 -0.14 -0.04 -3.21
C THR A 116 0.47 0.56 -4.46
N LEU A 117 1.76 0.90 -4.40
CA LEU A 117 2.54 1.46 -5.50
C LEU A 117 3.79 0.60 -5.71
N LEU A 118 4.09 0.25 -6.94
CA LEU A 118 5.33 -0.43 -7.30
C LEU A 118 6.11 0.42 -8.29
N TYR A 119 7.32 0.77 -7.94
CA TYR A 119 8.29 1.46 -8.79
C TYR A 119 9.42 0.50 -9.19
N ASP A 120 9.89 0.62 -10.42
CA ASP A 120 11.04 -0.15 -10.90
C ASP A 120 12.38 0.36 -10.32
N ASN A 121 13.47 -0.27 -10.76
CA ASN A 121 14.84 0.08 -10.36
C ASN A 121 15.22 1.51 -10.72
N ALA A 122 14.65 2.07 -11.79
CA ALA A 122 14.90 3.43 -12.24
C ALA A 122 14.02 4.46 -11.49
N GLY A 123 12.99 4.00 -10.80
CA GLY A 123 12.00 4.84 -10.11
C GLY A 123 10.81 5.20 -10.98
N THR A 124 10.52 4.40 -12.00
CA THR A 124 9.32 4.53 -12.84
C THR A 124 8.17 3.72 -12.23
N LEU A 125 6.98 4.31 -12.18
CA LEU A 125 5.79 3.65 -11.67
C LEU A 125 5.35 2.53 -12.61
N LEU A 126 5.25 1.31 -12.06
CA LEU A 126 4.76 0.12 -12.77
C LEU A 126 3.34 -0.25 -12.41
N PHE A 127 2.93 0.02 -11.18
CA PHE A 127 1.60 -0.33 -10.67
C PHE A 127 1.12 0.68 -9.64
N ALA A 128 -0.18 1.01 -9.71
CA ALA A 128 -0.88 1.80 -8.70
C ALA A 128 -2.29 1.25 -8.48
N GLY A 129 -2.60 0.79 -7.27
CA GLY A 129 -3.95 0.29 -6.96
C GLY A 129 -4.02 -0.47 -5.65
N GLY A 130 -5.20 -1.01 -5.37
CA GLY A 130 -5.42 -1.93 -4.26
C GLY A 130 -5.03 -3.36 -4.63
N ILE A 131 -4.67 -4.14 -3.61
CA ILE A 131 -4.33 -5.56 -3.73
C ILE A 131 -5.35 -6.45 -3.02
N THR A 132 -6.58 -5.96 -2.86
CA THR A 132 -7.75 -6.70 -2.35
C THR A 132 -8.90 -6.58 -3.34
N GLY A 133 -9.78 -7.59 -3.39
CA GLY A 133 -10.93 -7.61 -4.31
C GLY A 133 -12.13 -6.79 -3.84
N ALA A 134 -12.24 -6.54 -2.53
CA ALA A 134 -13.27 -5.76 -1.86
C ALA A 134 -12.77 -5.31 -0.48
N ARG A 135 -13.58 -4.51 0.25
CA ARG A 135 -13.24 -4.08 1.62
C ARG A 135 -13.07 -5.27 2.55
N ALA A 136 -11.95 -5.29 3.29
CA ALA A 136 -11.63 -6.33 4.27
C ALA A 136 -11.66 -7.77 3.72
N HIS A 137 -11.59 -7.95 2.38
CA HIS A 137 -11.68 -9.25 1.74
C HIS A 137 -10.31 -9.73 1.26
N GLN A 138 -9.90 -10.89 1.79
CA GLN A 138 -8.72 -11.61 1.33
C GLN A 138 -9.10 -12.59 0.24
N GLY A 139 -8.20 -12.85 -0.70
CA GLY A 139 -8.38 -13.82 -1.74
C GLY A 139 -7.80 -13.38 -3.08
N ASP A 140 -7.99 -14.20 -4.10
CA ASP A 140 -7.44 -13.92 -5.43
C ASP A 140 -8.02 -12.63 -6.02
N ASN A 141 -7.14 -11.77 -6.51
CA ASN A 141 -7.50 -10.48 -7.09
C ASN A 141 -6.47 -9.98 -8.10
N ASP A 142 -6.90 -9.10 -9.00
CA ASP A 142 -6.06 -8.58 -10.08
C ASP A 142 -4.85 -7.78 -9.57
N GLY A 143 -5.00 -7.05 -8.47
CA GLY A 143 -3.92 -6.24 -7.92
C GLY A 143 -2.75 -7.09 -7.42
N ARG A 144 -3.04 -8.09 -6.58
CA ARG A 144 -2.02 -9.04 -6.11
C ARG A 144 -1.38 -9.78 -7.27
N ARG A 145 -2.19 -10.29 -8.23
CA ARG A 145 -1.65 -10.98 -9.41
C ARG A 145 -0.72 -10.09 -10.23
N SER A 146 -1.04 -8.81 -10.37
CA SER A 146 -0.22 -7.84 -11.09
C SER A 146 1.13 -7.60 -10.40
N ILE A 147 1.14 -7.41 -9.08
CA ILE A 147 2.38 -7.27 -8.29
C ILE A 147 3.25 -8.52 -8.43
N VAL A 148 2.68 -9.72 -8.27
CA VAL A 148 3.42 -10.97 -8.44
C VAL A 148 3.98 -11.12 -9.86
N ALA A 149 3.18 -10.80 -10.90
CA ALA A 149 3.63 -10.85 -12.28
C ALA A 149 4.83 -9.91 -12.53
N LEU A 150 4.73 -8.65 -12.11
CA LEU A 150 5.79 -7.64 -12.26
C LEU A 150 7.08 -8.05 -11.53
N LEU A 151 6.97 -8.55 -10.30
CA LEU A 151 8.11 -9.02 -9.51
C LEU A 151 8.68 -10.36 -10.02
N ASN A 152 7.99 -11.03 -10.92
CA ASN A 152 8.45 -12.20 -11.66
C ASN A 152 8.81 -11.86 -13.14
N GLN A 153 9.00 -10.57 -13.45
CA GLN A 153 9.40 -10.07 -14.78
C GLN A 153 8.39 -10.43 -15.88
N LYS A 154 7.09 -10.45 -15.52
CA LYS A 154 5.98 -10.70 -16.45
C LYS A 154 5.10 -9.47 -16.57
N ALA A 155 4.32 -9.40 -17.65
CA ALA A 155 3.34 -8.34 -17.81
C ALA A 155 2.27 -8.41 -16.68
N PRO A 156 1.84 -7.27 -16.13
CA PRO A 156 0.79 -7.25 -15.12
C PRO A 156 -0.56 -7.59 -15.74
N VAL A 157 -1.47 -8.14 -14.94
CA VAL A 157 -2.88 -8.32 -15.32
C VAL A 157 -3.51 -6.95 -15.58
N ARG A 158 -3.24 -5.99 -14.68
CA ARG A 158 -3.61 -4.58 -14.79
C ARG A 158 -2.52 -3.71 -14.17
N ALA A 159 -2.19 -2.60 -14.81
CA ALA A 159 -1.27 -1.61 -14.23
C ALA A 159 -1.95 -0.76 -13.13
N GLN A 160 -3.30 -0.71 -13.15
CA GLN A 160 -4.11 0.00 -12.18
C GLN A 160 -5.29 -0.85 -11.74
N THR A 161 -5.62 -0.80 -10.44
CA THR A 161 -6.79 -1.46 -9.85
C THR A 161 -7.53 -0.51 -8.92
N ASN A 162 -8.78 -0.85 -8.58
CA ASN A 162 -9.51 -0.14 -7.54
C ASN A 162 -8.87 -0.39 -6.18
N VAL A 163 -8.92 0.61 -5.30
CA VAL A 163 -8.51 0.48 -3.91
C VAL A 163 -9.72 0.42 -3.00
N PHE A 164 -9.73 -0.51 -2.05
CA PHE A 164 -10.81 -0.68 -1.08
C PHE A 164 -10.27 -0.44 0.32
N GLY A 165 -10.55 0.72 0.88
CA GLY A 165 -10.04 1.11 2.19
C GLY A 165 -10.67 2.38 2.74
N CYS A 166 -10.26 2.75 3.94
CA CYS A 166 -10.67 3.99 4.58
C CYS A 166 -9.91 5.18 3.98
N SER A 167 -10.54 6.36 3.97
CA SER A 167 -9.81 7.58 3.65
C SER A 167 -8.71 7.82 4.67
N LEU A 168 -7.55 8.30 4.21
CA LEU A 168 -6.45 8.72 5.06
C LEU A 168 -6.64 10.15 5.62
N PHE A 169 -7.50 10.96 4.97
CA PHE A 169 -7.63 12.40 5.24
C PHE A 169 -9.06 12.85 5.50
N SER A 170 -10.03 11.95 5.76
CA SER A 170 -11.38 12.40 6.12
C SER A 170 -11.37 13.10 7.47
N ALA A 171 -11.96 14.29 7.53
CA ALA A 171 -12.31 14.96 8.77
C ALA A 171 -13.38 14.12 9.49
N GLY A 172 -13.00 13.38 10.52
CA GLY A 172 -13.92 12.53 11.28
C GLY A 172 -13.23 11.37 12.01
N LEU A 173 -12.08 11.65 12.60
CA LEU A 173 -11.46 10.82 13.63
C LEU A 173 -11.57 11.51 14.96
#